data_c3581cb1895d4943fa5984e49f7d415c
#
_entry.id   c3581cb1895d4943fa5984e49f7d415c
#
_cell.length_a   1.000
_cell.length_b   1.000
_cell.length_c   1.000
_cell.angle_alpha   90.00
_cell.angle_beta   90.00
_cell.angle_gamma   90.00
#
_symmetry.space_group_name_H-M   'P 1'
#
loop_
_entity.id
_entity.type
_entity.pdbx_description
1 polymer ?
#
loop_
_entity_poly.entity_id
_entity_poly.type
_entity_poly.pdbx_seq_one_letter_code
_entity_poly.pdbx_strand_id
1 'polypeptide(L)'
;MGFQSKKSPGTDGLKPIVFKHLPDDMIQFITSLYKALVLLEFTPTKWKECKMILIPKPGKPSYKIAKSWRPISLTNYLLKGLERLCAWQVDGEAPQNPVHTLQHGFRTDRNTDTALSSVVNNLEKGTYLDQDTITIFLDIAAAFDTICPGLIKRKLLEHGGDPLIVS
;
A
#
# COMPACT_ATOMS: atom_id res chain seq x y z
N MET A 1 -14.17 -8.36 5.02
CA MET A 1 -13.32 -7.32 4.41
C MET A 1 -13.41 -6.02 5.22
N GLY A 2 -12.28 -5.51 5.75
CA GLY A 2 -12.24 -4.32 6.62
C GLY A 2 -12.29 -2.96 5.90
N PHE A 3 -13.12 -2.79 4.88
CA PHE A 3 -13.30 -1.49 4.24
C PHE A 3 -14.16 -0.56 5.09
N GLN A 4 -13.74 0.71 5.21
CA GLN A 4 -14.56 1.74 5.86
C GLN A 4 -15.79 2.05 5.00
N SER A 5 -16.99 1.97 5.58
CA SER A 5 -18.27 2.05 4.85
C SER A 5 -18.51 3.35 4.09
N LYS A 6 -17.92 4.46 4.54
CA LYS A 6 -18.14 5.83 4.01
C LYS A 6 -17.13 6.26 2.94
N LYS A 7 -16.24 5.38 2.46
CA LYS A 7 -15.28 5.77 1.41
C LYS A 7 -15.95 5.94 0.05
N SER A 8 -15.38 6.85 -0.76
CA SER A 8 -15.86 7.15 -2.11
C SER A 8 -15.75 5.96 -3.04
N PRO A 9 -16.75 5.73 -3.92
CA PRO A 9 -16.72 4.67 -4.92
C PRO A 9 -15.71 4.95 -6.04
N GLY A 10 -15.37 3.89 -6.79
CA GLY A 10 -14.66 3.99 -8.06
C GLY A 10 -15.58 4.44 -9.21
N THR A 11 -15.17 4.11 -10.45
CA THR A 11 -15.94 4.38 -11.67
C THR A 11 -17.23 3.58 -11.76
N ASP A 12 -17.31 2.43 -11.08
CA ASP A 12 -18.48 1.56 -10.99
C ASP A 12 -19.61 2.07 -10.08
N GLY A 13 -19.35 3.13 -9.29
CA GLY A 13 -20.30 3.69 -8.34
C GLY A 13 -20.56 2.81 -7.09
N LEU A 14 -19.95 1.61 -6.99
CA LEU A 14 -20.15 0.71 -5.87
C LEU A 14 -19.44 1.22 -4.62
N LYS A 15 -20.18 1.35 -3.53
CA LYS A 15 -19.63 1.75 -2.22
C LYS A 15 -19.25 0.52 -1.38
N PRO A 16 -18.28 0.65 -0.45
CA PRO A 16 -17.85 -0.46 0.42
C PRO A 16 -18.98 -1.07 1.24
N ILE A 17 -20.02 -0.30 1.55
CA ILE A 17 -21.19 -0.77 2.31
C ILE A 17 -21.89 -1.94 1.61
N VAL A 18 -21.91 -1.94 0.27
CA VAL A 18 -22.51 -3.04 -0.52
C VAL A 18 -21.82 -4.35 -0.21
N PHE A 19 -20.47 -4.36 -0.16
CA PHE A 19 -19.68 -5.56 0.11
C PHE A 19 -19.80 -6.10 1.54
N LYS A 20 -20.30 -5.29 2.48
CA LYS A 20 -20.56 -5.71 3.85
C LYS A 20 -21.88 -6.46 4.01
N HIS A 21 -22.79 -6.27 3.06
CA HIS A 21 -24.16 -6.83 3.09
C HIS A 21 -24.42 -7.80 1.93
N LEU A 22 -23.35 -8.33 1.31
CA LEU A 22 -23.49 -9.35 0.30
C LEU A 22 -24.00 -10.65 0.90
N PRO A 23 -24.97 -11.32 0.28
CA PRO A 23 -25.39 -12.66 0.66
C PRO A 23 -24.30 -13.70 0.36
N ASP A 24 -24.37 -14.85 1.03
CA ASP A 24 -23.29 -15.86 0.99
C ASP A 24 -23.03 -16.42 -0.42
N ASP A 25 -24.06 -16.58 -1.24
CA ASP A 25 -23.93 -17.01 -2.64
C ASP A 25 -23.11 -16.02 -3.49
N MET A 26 -23.34 -14.72 -3.28
CA MET A 26 -22.53 -13.67 -3.94
C MET A 26 -21.09 -13.64 -3.44
N ILE A 27 -20.86 -13.90 -2.16
CA ILE A 27 -19.50 -14.02 -1.60
C ILE A 27 -18.79 -15.21 -2.24
N GLN A 28 -19.47 -16.36 -2.36
CA GLN A 28 -18.91 -17.56 -3.02
C GLN A 28 -18.59 -17.30 -4.50
N PHE A 29 -19.51 -16.62 -5.21
CA PHE A 29 -19.29 -16.23 -6.60
C PHE A 29 -18.06 -15.34 -6.77
N ILE A 30 -17.94 -14.26 -5.97
CA ILE A 30 -16.79 -13.35 -6.01
C ILE A 30 -15.50 -14.08 -5.64
N THR A 31 -15.54 -15.00 -4.67
CA THR A 31 -14.38 -15.80 -4.29
C THR A 31 -13.91 -16.69 -5.45
N SER A 32 -14.85 -17.36 -6.15
CA SER A 32 -14.54 -18.18 -7.31
C SER A 32 -14.02 -17.35 -8.47
N LEU A 33 -14.58 -16.16 -8.68
CA LEU A 33 -14.10 -15.20 -9.68
C LEU A 33 -12.65 -14.76 -9.38
N TYR A 34 -12.35 -14.40 -8.15
CA TYR A 34 -10.99 -13.99 -7.76
C TYR A 34 -9.97 -15.12 -7.95
N LYS A 35 -10.33 -16.35 -7.57
CA LYS A 35 -9.47 -17.53 -7.84
C LYS A 35 -9.18 -17.69 -9.34
N ALA A 36 -10.21 -17.59 -10.17
CA ALA A 36 -10.04 -17.69 -11.62
C ALA A 36 -9.15 -16.56 -12.18
N LEU A 37 -9.33 -15.32 -11.71
CA LEU A 37 -8.53 -14.18 -12.14
C LEU A 37 -7.04 -14.35 -11.80
N VAL A 38 -6.73 -14.85 -10.60
CA VAL A 38 -5.35 -15.14 -10.18
C VAL A 38 -4.76 -16.26 -11.03
N LEU A 39 -5.48 -17.38 -11.21
CA LEU A 39 -5.00 -18.51 -11.99
C LEU A 39 -4.77 -18.18 -13.48
N LEU A 40 -5.55 -17.25 -14.02
CA LEU A 40 -5.44 -16.80 -15.42
C LEU A 40 -4.49 -15.60 -15.58
N GLU A 41 -3.89 -15.11 -14.50
CA GLU A 41 -3.06 -13.88 -14.48
C GLU A 41 -3.79 -12.69 -15.18
N PHE A 42 -5.10 -12.62 -15.02
CA PHE A 42 -5.95 -11.69 -15.75
C PHE A 42 -6.67 -10.71 -14.84
N THR A 43 -6.56 -9.43 -15.16
CA THR A 43 -7.35 -8.36 -14.49
C THR A 43 -8.23 -7.65 -15.51
N PRO A 44 -9.56 -7.65 -15.36
CA PRO A 44 -10.49 -6.99 -16.28
C PRO A 44 -10.12 -5.51 -16.49
N THR A 45 -10.09 -5.07 -17.76
CA THR A 45 -9.70 -3.70 -18.13
C THR A 45 -10.55 -2.64 -17.41
N LYS A 46 -11.87 -2.88 -17.29
CA LYS A 46 -12.78 -1.99 -16.55
C LYS A 46 -12.45 -1.84 -15.06
N TRP A 47 -11.79 -2.82 -14.45
CA TRP A 47 -11.36 -2.69 -13.05
C TRP A 47 -10.12 -1.81 -12.90
N LYS A 48 -9.31 -1.72 -13.95
CA LYS A 48 -8.12 -0.84 -14.01
C LYS A 48 -8.47 0.62 -14.25
N GLU A 49 -9.70 0.92 -14.69
CA GLU A 49 -10.18 2.28 -14.82
C GLU A 49 -10.34 2.94 -13.46
N CYS A 50 -9.87 4.16 -13.31
CA CYS A 50 -9.98 4.91 -12.06
C CYS A 50 -10.48 6.33 -12.29
N LYS A 51 -11.18 6.86 -11.29
CA LYS A 51 -11.50 8.28 -11.21
C LYS A 51 -10.38 9.00 -10.47
N MET A 52 -9.71 9.94 -11.13
CA MET A 52 -8.68 10.73 -10.47
C MET A 52 -9.31 11.97 -9.82
N ILE A 53 -8.97 12.19 -8.55
CA ILE A 53 -9.33 13.40 -7.80
C ILE A 53 -8.04 14.09 -7.38
N LEU A 54 -7.98 15.41 -7.57
CA LEU A 54 -6.86 16.23 -7.15
C LEU A 54 -7.16 16.88 -5.80
N ILE A 55 -6.33 16.61 -4.80
CA ILE A 55 -6.43 17.21 -3.47
C ILE A 55 -5.30 18.22 -3.30
N PRO A 56 -5.60 19.49 -2.90
CA PRO A 56 -4.56 20.48 -2.69
C PRO A 56 -3.65 20.09 -1.51
N LYS A 57 -2.35 20.27 -1.68
CA LYS A 57 -1.37 20.11 -0.58
C LYS A 57 -1.44 21.38 0.28
N PRO A 58 -1.59 21.26 1.62
CA PRO A 58 -1.63 22.43 2.50
C PRO A 58 -0.30 23.22 2.43
N GLY A 59 -0.41 24.55 2.62
CA GLY A 59 0.75 25.42 2.77
C GLY A 59 1.53 25.70 1.47
N LYS A 60 0.95 25.47 0.29
CA LYS A 60 1.63 25.79 -0.97
C LYS A 60 1.40 27.25 -1.37
N PRO A 61 2.43 27.98 -1.85
CA PRO A 61 2.34 29.39 -2.21
C PRO A 61 1.48 29.61 -3.47
N SER A 62 1.31 28.60 -4.31
CA SER A 62 0.48 28.64 -5.52
C SER A 62 -0.09 27.28 -5.87
N TYR A 63 -1.36 27.27 -6.27
CA TYR A 63 -2.06 26.08 -6.77
C TYR A 63 -2.19 26.05 -8.30
N LYS A 64 -1.46 26.90 -9.00
CA LYS A 64 -1.40 26.92 -10.49
C LYS A 64 -0.50 25.84 -11.06
N ILE A 65 0.32 25.19 -10.22
CA ILE A 65 1.28 24.17 -10.64
C ILE A 65 0.86 22.78 -10.14
N ALA A 66 1.08 21.75 -10.96
CA ALA A 66 0.70 20.37 -10.66
C ALA A 66 1.31 19.84 -9.35
N LYS A 67 2.55 20.22 -9.00
CA LYS A 67 3.23 19.83 -7.76
C LYS A 67 2.51 20.26 -6.48
N SER A 68 1.57 21.22 -6.56
CA SER A 68 0.77 21.66 -5.40
C SER A 68 -0.43 20.76 -5.13
N TRP A 69 -0.69 19.77 -5.97
CA TRP A 69 -1.81 18.86 -5.86
C TRP A 69 -1.33 17.42 -5.57
N ARG A 70 -2.20 16.64 -4.91
CA ARG A 70 -2.04 15.19 -4.75
C ARG A 70 -3.09 14.49 -5.62
N PRO A 71 -2.70 13.76 -6.66
CA PRO A 71 -3.64 12.91 -7.39
C PRO A 71 -4.02 11.71 -6.51
N ILE A 72 -5.31 11.45 -6.38
CA ILE A 72 -5.86 10.28 -5.70
C ILE A 72 -6.67 9.48 -6.71
N SER A 73 -6.25 8.27 -6.97
CA SER A 73 -6.96 7.34 -7.86
C SER A 73 -8.01 6.56 -7.09
N LEU A 74 -9.27 6.72 -7.49
CA LEU A 74 -10.40 5.96 -6.96
C LEU A 74 -10.65 4.77 -7.89
N THR A 75 -10.02 3.65 -7.61
CA THR A 75 -10.27 2.37 -8.28
C THR A 75 -11.54 1.71 -7.73
N ASN A 76 -12.12 0.76 -8.47
CA ASN A 76 -13.30 0.03 -8.00
C ASN A 76 -12.97 -0.90 -6.82
N TYR A 77 -14.02 -1.29 -6.07
CA TYR A 77 -13.84 -2.09 -4.85
C TYR A 77 -13.62 -3.58 -5.13
N LEU A 78 -14.00 -4.09 -6.30
CA LEU A 78 -13.65 -5.47 -6.69
C LEU A 78 -12.14 -5.59 -6.90
N LEU A 79 -11.50 -4.62 -7.58
CA LEU A 79 -10.04 -4.62 -7.71
C LEU A 79 -9.36 -4.48 -6.34
N LYS A 80 -9.79 -3.53 -5.51
CA LYS A 80 -9.24 -3.37 -4.15
C LYS A 80 -9.40 -4.62 -3.28
N GLY A 81 -10.47 -5.39 -3.49
CA GLY A 81 -10.68 -6.68 -2.83
C GLY A 81 -9.66 -7.71 -3.26
N LEU A 82 -9.44 -7.84 -4.55
CA LEU A 82 -8.42 -8.73 -5.13
C LEU A 82 -7.02 -8.35 -4.67
N GLU A 83 -6.63 -7.08 -4.82
CA GLU A 83 -5.33 -6.56 -4.37
C GLU A 83 -5.08 -6.85 -2.88
N ARG A 84 -6.11 -6.69 -2.03
CA ARG A 84 -5.99 -6.96 -0.59
C ARG A 84 -5.83 -8.45 -0.29
N LEU A 85 -6.49 -9.34 -1.04
CA LEU A 85 -6.30 -10.78 -0.89
C LEU A 85 -4.89 -11.20 -1.30
N CYS A 86 -4.38 -10.67 -2.42
CA CYS A 86 -3.00 -10.90 -2.84
C CYS A 86 -2.00 -10.36 -1.81
N ALA A 87 -2.22 -9.15 -1.28
CA ALA A 87 -1.37 -8.59 -0.23
C ALA A 87 -1.35 -9.45 1.04
N TRP A 88 -2.50 -9.96 1.49
CA TRP A 88 -2.57 -10.84 2.65
C TRP A 88 -1.84 -12.18 2.42
N GLN A 89 -1.89 -12.70 1.21
CA GLN A 89 -1.14 -13.90 0.86
C GLN A 89 0.38 -13.63 0.95
N VAL A 90 0.82 -12.52 0.36
CA VAL A 90 2.24 -12.11 0.41
C VAL A 90 2.70 -11.85 1.85
N ASP A 91 1.87 -11.18 2.68
CA ASP A 91 2.19 -10.90 4.09
C ASP A 91 2.13 -12.16 4.98
N GLY A 92 1.27 -13.13 4.64
CA GLY A 92 1.03 -14.36 5.40
C GLY A 92 2.09 -15.44 5.15
N GLU A 93 2.69 -15.46 4.00
CA GLU A 93 3.87 -16.28 3.70
C GLU A 93 5.07 -15.58 4.36
N ALA A 94 5.38 -15.99 5.60
CA ALA A 94 6.47 -15.40 6.39
C ALA A 94 7.72 -15.26 5.51
N PRO A 95 8.20 -14.06 5.23
CA PRO A 95 9.29 -13.86 4.29
C PRO A 95 10.52 -14.58 4.81
N GLN A 96 11.16 -15.40 3.97
CA GLN A 96 12.42 -16.06 4.27
C GLN A 96 13.52 -15.05 4.66
N ASN A 97 13.34 -13.80 4.20
CA ASN A 97 14.14 -12.65 4.57
C ASN A 97 13.25 -11.59 5.24
N PRO A 98 13.22 -11.54 6.56
CA PRO A 98 12.42 -10.55 7.26
C PRO A 98 12.89 -9.13 6.93
N VAL A 99 11.94 -8.23 6.81
CA VAL A 99 12.20 -6.80 6.64
C VAL A 99 13.11 -6.31 7.78
N HIS A 100 14.09 -5.47 7.47
CA HIS A 100 15.07 -4.97 8.42
C HIS A 100 14.42 -4.44 9.71
N THR A 101 14.97 -4.77 10.86
CA THR A 101 14.39 -4.45 12.18
C THR A 101 14.17 -2.96 12.43
N LEU A 102 14.96 -2.09 11.81
CA LEU A 102 14.84 -0.63 11.89
C LEU A 102 13.89 -0.03 10.86
N GLN A 103 13.26 -0.83 10.00
CA GLN A 103 12.20 -0.32 9.13
C GLN A 103 10.91 -0.18 9.92
N HIS A 104 10.39 1.05 10.01
CA HIS A 104 9.13 1.36 10.69
C HIS A 104 7.96 1.57 9.71
N GLY A 105 8.23 2.00 8.48
CA GLY A 105 7.20 2.18 7.45
C GLY A 105 6.66 0.85 6.92
N PHE A 106 5.34 0.79 6.65
CA PHE A 106 4.64 -0.36 6.06
C PHE A 106 4.79 -1.68 6.83
N ARG A 107 4.90 -1.61 8.14
CA ARG A 107 4.96 -2.78 9.02
C ARG A 107 3.87 -2.76 10.07
N THR A 108 3.33 -3.93 10.41
CA THR A 108 2.43 -4.12 11.54
C THR A 108 3.14 -3.72 12.84
N ASP A 109 2.41 -3.08 13.75
CA ASP A 109 2.89 -2.59 15.05
C ASP A 109 4.04 -1.57 15.00
N ARG A 110 4.28 -0.95 13.84
CA ARG A 110 5.24 0.13 13.63
C ARG A 110 4.53 1.36 13.08
N ASN A 111 4.97 2.53 13.50
CA ASN A 111 4.42 3.81 13.09
C ASN A 111 5.47 4.93 13.18
N THR A 112 5.05 6.15 12.91
CA THR A 112 5.92 7.34 13.00
C THR A 112 6.47 7.56 14.41
N ASP A 113 5.65 7.28 15.45
CA ASP A 113 6.07 7.49 16.84
C ASP A 113 7.17 6.51 17.24
N THR A 114 7.06 5.24 16.81
CA THR A 114 8.12 4.24 17.06
C THR A 114 9.41 4.59 16.32
N ALA A 115 9.33 5.16 15.11
CA ALA A 115 10.48 5.63 14.36
C ALA A 115 11.16 6.82 15.08
N LEU A 116 10.35 7.81 15.47
CA LEU A 116 10.83 9.00 16.17
C LEU A 116 11.48 8.63 17.52
N SER A 117 10.84 7.77 18.31
CA SER A 117 11.39 7.29 19.57
C SER A 117 12.76 6.60 19.38
N SER A 118 12.91 5.82 18.31
CA SER A 118 14.21 5.19 18.01
C SER A 118 15.31 6.24 17.72
N VAL A 119 14.98 7.30 16.99
CA VAL A 119 15.92 8.40 16.73
C VAL A 119 16.27 9.15 18.01
N VAL A 120 15.26 9.54 18.80
CA VAL A 120 15.45 10.29 20.06
C VAL A 120 16.30 9.48 21.05
N ASN A 121 15.99 8.19 21.23
CA ASN A 121 16.78 7.33 22.12
C ASN A 121 18.26 7.24 21.71
N ASN A 122 18.54 7.21 20.39
CA ASN A 122 19.93 7.21 19.93
C ASN A 122 20.65 8.54 20.20
N LEU A 123 19.93 9.67 20.05
CA LEU A 123 20.48 11.01 20.36
C LEU A 123 20.76 11.14 21.87
N GLU A 124 19.79 10.76 22.72
CA GLU A 124 19.95 10.80 24.18
C GLU A 124 21.11 9.91 24.66
N LYS A 125 21.24 8.72 24.05
CA LYS A 125 22.37 7.82 24.36
C LYS A 125 23.71 8.47 23.99
N GLY A 126 23.81 9.13 22.83
CA GLY A 126 25.01 9.86 22.42
C GLY A 126 25.37 10.94 23.44
N THR A 127 24.39 11.76 23.84
CA THR A 127 24.57 12.80 24.86
C THR A 127 25.01 12.21 26.21
N TYR A 128 24.39 11.11 26.66
CA TYR A 128 24.75 10.45 27.93
C TYR A 128 26.19 9.90 27.90
N LEU A 129 26.68 9.49 26.75
CA LEU A 129 28.06 8.98 26.55
C LEU A 129 29.07 10.07 26.22
N ASP A 130 28.70 11.36 26.32
CA ASP A 130 29.50 12.51 25.94
C ASP A 130 30.06 12.40 24.51
N GLN A 131 29.22 11.94 23.58
CA GLN A 131 29.54 11.74 22.16
C GLN A 131 28.78 12.73 21.27
N ASP A 132 29.45 13.28 20.29
CA ASP A 132 28.81 14.05 19.23
C ASP A 132 28.01 13.13 18.30
N THR A 133 26.72 13.45 18.08
CA THR A 133 25.86 12.69 17.20
C THR A 133 25.47 13.49 15.97
N ILE A 134 25.78 12.98 14.79
CA ILE A 134 25.39 13.56 13.51
C ILE A 134 24.20 12.75 12.95
N THR A 135 23.08 13.42 12.70
CA THR A 135 21.90 12.80 12.09
C THR A 135 21.72 13.29 10.66
N ILE A 136 21.61 12.37 9.72
CA ILE A 136 21.39 12.67 8.30
C ILE A 136 20.02 12.16 7.90
N PHE A 137 19.16 13.05 7.38
CA PHE A 137 17.84 12.70 6.84
C PHE A 137 17.92 12.65 5.32
N LEU A 138 17.52 11.53 4.73
CA LEU A 138 17.48 11.33 3.29
C LEU A 138 16.04 11.13 2.83
N ASP A 139 15.66 11.73 1.71
CA ASP A 139 14.34 11.53 1.09
C ASP A 139 14.50 11.12 -0.37
N ILE A 140 13.64 10.25 -0.84
CA ILE A 140 13.62 9.76 -2.23
C ILE A 140 12.51 10.48 -2.98
N ALA A 141 12.89 11.35 -3.90
CA ALA A 141 11.92 12.06 -4.73
C ALA A 141 11.15 11.09 -5.63
N ALA A 142 9.81 11.21 -5.64
CA ALA A 142 8.92 10.42 -6.48
C ALA A 142 9.13 8.89 -6.36
N ALA A 143 9.36 8.38 -5.15
CA ALA A 143 9.71 6.99 -4.89
C ALA A 143 8.74 5.98 -5.55
N PHE A 144 7.42 6.24 -5.51
CA PHE A 144 6.43 5.36 -6.14
C PHE A 144 6.39 5.45 -7.67
N ASP A 145 6.79 6.59 -8.24
CA ASP A 145 6.74 6.81 -9.70
C ASP A 145 8.02 6.32 -10.40
N THR A 146 9.10 6.12 -9.65
CA THR A 146 10.42 5.76 -10.18
C THR A 146 10.76 4.28 -10.06
N ILE A 147 10.03 3.52 -9.26
CA ILE A 147 10.27 2.09 -9.08
C ILE A 147 9.77 1.31 -10.30
N CYS A 148 10.66 0.54 -10.92
CA CYS A 148 10.30 -0.37 -12.01
C CYS A 148 9.48 -1.56 -11.47
N PRO A 149 8.28 -1.85 -12.03
CA PRO A 149 7.47 -3.01 -11.63
C PRO A 149 8.22 -4.34 -11.63
N GLY A 150 9.10 -4.56 -12.62
CA GLY A 150 9.94 -5.76 -12.69
C GLY A 150 10.90 -5.91 -11.50
N LEU A 151 11.36 -4.81 -10.90
CA LEU A 151 12.16 -4.85 -9.67
C LEU A 151 11.32 -5.31 -8.47
N ILE A 152 10.08 -4.81 -8.37
CA ILE A 152 9.15 -5.21 -7.30
C ILE A 152 8.87 -6.71 -7.41
N LYS A 153 8.50 -7.18 -8.61
CA LYS A 153 8.25 -8.60 -8.90
C LYS A 153 9.44 -9.47 -8.47
N ARG A 154 10.64 -9.13 -8.90
CA ARG A 154 11.85 -9.86 -8.53
C ARG A 154 12.06 -9.89 -7.01
N LYS A 155 11.89 -8.77 -6.33
CA LYS A 155 12.05 -8.69 -4.88
C LYS A 155 11.01 -9.51 -4.13
N LEU A 156 9.76 -9.51 -4.56
CA LEU A 156 8.72 -10.35 -3.97
C LEU A 156 9.07 -11.83 -4.11
N LEU A 157 9.54 -12.28 -5.27
CA LEU A 157 9.99 -13.66 -5.47
C LEU A 157 11.22 -14.01 -4.63
N GLU A 158 12.21 -13.12 -4.51
CA GLU A 158 13.38 -13.29 -3.63
C GLU A 158 12.98 -13.43 -2.15
N HIS A 159 11.86 -12.84 -1.73
CA HIS A 159 11.29 -12.95 -0.39
C HIS A 159 10.33 -14.15 -0.21
N GLY A 160 10.22 -15.02 -1.20
CA GLY A 160 9.40 -16.23 -1.12
C GLY A 160 7.93 -16.05 -1.50
N GLY A 161 7.59 -14.95 -2.18
CA GLY A 161 6.23 -14.74 -2.69
C GLY A 161 5.82 -15.78 -3.72
N ASP A 162 4.55 -16.20 -3.70
CA ASP A 162 3.99 -17.15 -4.66
C ASP A 162 4.09 -16.59 -6.10
N PRO A 163 4.73 -17.29 -7.04
CA PRO A 163 4.85 -16.85 -8.42
C PRO A 163 3.52 -16.53 -9.10
N LEU A 164 2.43 -17.22 -8.76
CA LEU A 164 1.08 -16.98 -9.30
C LEU A 164 0.51 -15.63 -8.85
N ILE A 165 0.92 -15.13 -7.67
CA ILE A 165 0.44 -13.85 -7.15
C ILE A 165 1.34 -12.71 -7.59
N VAL A 166 2.61 -13.00 -7.82
CA VAL A 166 3.63 -12.02 -8.19
C VAL A 166 3.68 -11.81 -9.72
N SER A 167 3.07 -12.68 -10.52
CA SER A 167 2.99 -12.55 -11.99
C SER A 167 2.20 -11.33 -12.41
#